data_603416a4964b60cbe78d835f0ea12743
#
_entry.id   603416a4964b60cbe78d835f0ea12743
#
_cell.length_a   1.000
_cell.length_b   1.000
_cell.length_c   1.000
_cell.angle_alpha   90.00
_cell.angle_beta   90.00
_cell.angle_gamma   90.00
#
_symmetry.space_group_name_H-M   'P 1'
#
loop_
_entity.id
_entity.type
_entity.pdbx_description
1 polymer ?
#
loop_
_entity_poly.entity_id
_entity_poly.type
_entity_poly.pdbx_seq_one_letter_code
_entity_poly.pdbx_strand_id
1 'polypeptide(L)'
;PAARPFTPRLRGGAIADRAEVLAALGAPGVAVVNALSAEQHEGTGGLPYHRPGRIAGSRNLPAPRLADATLTPEAVAALAETAGITRGERVIAYCGGGIAASALAFNLLRAGWTDIAVYDGSLDEWGRDPALPMETGPG
;
A
#
# COMPACT_ATOMS: atom_id res chain seq x y z
N PRO A 1 -38.62 -5.75 9.33
CA PRO A 1 -38.28 -5.03 8.11
C PRO A 1 -38.03 -6.05 6.99
N ALA A 2 -38.68 -5.87 5.83
CA ALA A 2 -38.43 -6.73 4.68
C ALA A 2 -36.99 -6.55 4.17
N ALA A 3 -36.30 -7.68 3.92
CA ALA A 3 -34.96 -7.64 3.32
C ALA A 3 -35.03 -6.95 1.94
N ARG A 4 -34.22 -5.94 1.74
CA ARG A 4 -34.09 -5.29 0.44
C ARG A 4 -32.95 -5.95 -0.35
N PRO A 5 -33.13 -6.27 -1.63
CA PRO A 5 -32.04 -6.82 -2.44
C PRO A 5 -30.92 -5.77 -2.56
N PHE A 6 -29.69 -6.19 -2.27
CA PHE A 6 -28.49 -5.38 -2.47
C PHE A 6 -27.77 -5.88 -3.72
N THR A 7 -27.58 -5.00 -4.69
CA THR A 7 -26.76 -5.30 -5.87
C THR A 7 -25.40 -4.62 -5.71
N PRO A 8 -24.32 -5.38 -5.46
CA PRO A 8 -23.00 -4.80 -5.32
C PRO A 8 -22.53 -4.22 -6.67
N ARG A 9 -21.91 -3.04 -6.59
CA ARG A 9 -21.20 -2.43 -7.72
C ARG A 9 -19.75 -2.32 -7.34
N LEU A 10 -18.90 -3.18 -7.89
CA LEU A 10 -17.47 -3.13 -7.67
C LEU A 10 -16.90 -1.85 -8.32
N ARG A 11 -16.07 -1.13 -7.56
CA ARG A 11 -15.29 -0.02 -8.09
C ARG A 11 -14.11 -0.60 -8.84
N GLY A 12 -14.08 -0.46 -10.17
CA GLY A 12 -12.93 -0.87 -10.99
C GLY A 12 -11.65 -0.19 -10.53
N GLY A 13 -10.53 -0.92 -10.53
CA GLY A 13 -9.20 -0.40 -10.19
C GLY A 13 -8.93 -0.19 -8.69
N ALA A 14 -9.87 -0.53 -7.79
CA ALA A 14 -9.65 -0.41 -6.34
C ALA A 14 -8.84 -1.56 -5.74
N ILE A 15 -8.76 -2.69 -6.42
CA ILE A 15 -7.93 -3.84 -6.05
C ILE A 15 -6.94 -4.08 -7.18
N ALA A 16 -5.67 -4.19 -6.85
CA ALA A 16 -4.60 -4.58 -7.76
C ALA A 16 -4.23 -6.04 -7.54
N ASP A 17 -3.90 -6.73 -8.59
CA ASP A 17 -3.33 -8.06 -8.53
C ASP A 17 -1.79 -8.04 -8.63
N ARG A 18 -1.19 -9.22 -8.45
CA ARG A 18 0.27 -9.41 -8.51
C ARG A 18 0.88 -8.97 -9.85
N ALA A 19 0.18 -9.22 -10.95
CA ALA A 19 0.67 -8.88 -12.28
C ALA A 19 0.68 -7.36 -12.49
N GLU A 20 -0.34 -6.67 -12.00
CA GLU A 20 -0.41 -5.21 -12.01
C GLU A 20 0.69 -4.57 -11.15
N VAL A 21 0.95 -5.12 -9.95
CA VAL A 21 2.06 -4.65 -9.11
C VAL A 21 3.40 -4.83 -9.81
N LEU A 22 3.64 -6.01 -10.42
CA LEU A 22 4.89 -6.28 -11.14
C LEU A 22 5.08 -5.30 -12.31
N ALA A 23 4.03 -5.02 -13.07
CA ALA A 23 4.06 -4.07 -14.17
C ALA A 23 4.25 -2.60 -13.70
N ALA A 24 3.87 -2.30 -12.47
CA ALA A 24 4.00 -0.97 -11.87
C ALA A 24 5.42 -0.63 -11.40
N LEU A 25 6.29 -1.65 -11.22
CA LEU A 25 7.65 -1.43 -10.71
C LEU A 25 8.47 -0.60 -11.71
N GLY A 26 8.90 0.58 -11.27
CA GLY A 26 9.64 1.52 -12.12
C GLY A 26 8.80 2.26 -13.17
N ALA A 27 7.49 2.02 -13.23
CA ALA A 27 6.62 2.73 -14.15
C ALA A 27 6.42 4.20 -13.71
N PRO A 28 6.50 5.16 -14.63
CA PRO A 28 6.26 6.56 -14.29
C PRO A 28 4.79 6.78 -13.89
N GLY A 29 4.56 7.65 -12.90
CA GLY A 29 3.23 8.01 -12.44
C GLY A 29 2.53 6.94 -11.58
N VAL A 30 3.24 5.90 -11.15
CA VAL A 30 2.74 4.87 -10.23
C VAL A 30 3.65 4.76 -9.01
N ALA A 31 3.06 4.77 -7.82
CA ALA A 31 3.73 4.54 -6.56
C ALA A 31 3.26 3.22 -5.94
N VAL A 32 4.14 2.25 -5.79
CA VAL A 32 3.91 1.06 -4.97
C VAL A 32 4.32 1.40 -3.54
N VAL A 33 3.42 1.28 -2.55
CA VAL A 33 3.62 1.81 -1.20
C VAL A 33 3.38 0.75 -0.15
N ASN A 34 4.40 0.52 0.68
CA ASN A 34 4.36 -0.39 1.82
C ASN A 34 3.79 0.31 3.05
N ALA A 35 2.75 -0.27 3.65
CA ALA A 35 2.11 0.23 4.86
C ALA A 35 2.64 -0.38 6.17
N LEU A 36 3.65 -1.26 6.11
CA LEU A 36 4.31 -1.83 7.29
C LEU A 36 5.30 -0.84 7.91
N SER A 37 5.83 -1.18 9.11
CA SER A 37 6.83 -0.37 9.77
C SER A 37 8.11 -0.22 8.94
N ALA A 38 8.93 0.79 9.27
CA ALA A 38 10.22 0.99 8.60
C ALA A 38 11.13 -0.22 8.74
N GLU A 39 11.19 -0.83 9.93
CA GLU A 39 12.02 -2.00 10.19
C GLU A 39 11.57 -3.21 9.35
N GLN A 40 10.26 -3.40 9.17
CA GLN A 40 9.76 -4.47 8.29
C GLN A 40 10.04 -4.16 6.82
N HIS A 41 9.91 -2.90 6.42
CA HIS A 41 10.22 -2.43 5.07
C HIS A 41 11.70 -2.62 4.72
N GLU A 42 12.59 -2.33 5.66
CA GLU A 42 14.03 -2.49 5.51
C GLU A 42 14.50 -3.95 5.69
N GLY A 43 13.64 -4.81 6.24
CA GLY A 43 13.98 -6.20 6.54
C GLY A 43 14.86 -6.36 7.79
N THR A 44 14.90 -5.35 8.66
CA THR A 44 15.73 -5.32 9.87
C THR A 44 14.97 -5.72 11.13
N GLY A 45 13.63 -5.85 11.07
CA GLY A 45 12.80 -6.20 12.22
C GLY A 45 11.41 -6.68 11.84
N GLY A 46 10.68 -7.12 12.87
CA GLY A 46 9.33 -7.68 12.71
C GLY A 46 9.32 -9.10 12.14
N LEU A 47 8.10 -9.63 11.95
CA LEU A 47 7.92 -10.95 11.32
C LEU A 47 8.05 -10.81 9.80
N PRO A 48 8.95 -11.58 9.17
CA PRO A 48 9.01 -11.58 7.70
C PRO A 48 7.82 -12.35 7.13
N TYR A 49 7.28 -11.83 6.02
CA TYR A 49 6.28 -12.52 5.20
C TYR A 49 7.01 -13.36 4.14
N HIS A 50 7.44 -14.59 4.52
CA HIS A 50 8.25 -15.53 3.73
C HIS A 50 9.68 -15.05 3.42
N ARG A 51 9.86 -13.79 3.06
CA ARG A 51 11.17 -13.13 2.83
C ARG A 51 11.20 -11.78 3.53
N PRO A 52 12.36 -11.37 4.11
CA PRO A 52 12.49 -10.05 4.73
C PRO A 52 12.48 -8.94 3.68
N GLY A 53 12.06 -7.75 4.12
CA GLY A 53 12.12 -6.54 3.31
C GLY A 53 10.83 -6.19 2.59
N ARG A 54 10.97 -5.59 1.42
CA ARG A 54 9.90 -4.94 0.65
C ARG A 54 9.86 -5.40 -0.81
N ILE A 55 8.75 -5.16 -1.47
CA ILE A 55 8.68 -5.18 -2.93
C ILE A 55 9.68 -4.15 -3.48
N ALA A 56 10.54 -4.56 -4.42
CA ALA A 56 11.61 -3.72 -4.94
C ALA A 56 11.10 -2.37 -5.47
N GLY A 57 11.79 -1.28 -5.13
CA GLY A 57 11.44 0.08 -5.54
C GLY A 57 10.19 0.66 -4.86
N SER A 58 9.60 -0.03 -3.90
CA SER A 58 8.44 0.51 -3.17
C SER A 58 8.85 1.57 -2.15
N ARG A 59 7.95 2.55 -1.95
CA ARG A 59 8.04 3.59 -0.92
C ARG A 59 7.45 3.08 0.40
N ASN A 60 7.75 3.75 1.52
CA ASN A 60 7.20 3.37 2.83
C ASN A 60 6.39 4.51 3.46
N LEU A 61 5.15 4.20 3.82
CA LEU A 61 4.31 5.05 4.66
C LEU A 61 3.56 4.17 5.67
N PRO A 62 4.13 3.97 6.87
CA PRO A 62 3.57 3.07 7.86
C PRO A 62 2.14 3.46 8.28
N ALA A 63 1.19 2.53 8.18
CA ALA A 63 -0.19 2.76 8.58
C ALA A 63 -0.35 3.21 10.04
N PRO A 64 0.44 2.75 11.04
CA PRO A 64 0.37 3.27 12.40
C PRO A 64 0.61 4.77 12.51
N ARG A 65 1.39 5.38 11.62
CA ARG A 65 1.57 6.84 11.58
C ARG A 65 0.31 7.60 11.17
N LEU A 66 -0.65 6.91 10.56
CA LEU A 66 -1.91 7.44 10.07
C LEU A 66 -3.10 7.04 10.98
N ALA A 67 -2.84 6.30 12.06
CA ALA A 67 -3.88 5.78 12.95
C ALA A 67 -4.43 6.81 13.95
N ASP A 68 -3.76 7.97 14.09
CA ASP A 68 -4.26 9.05 14.94
C ASP A 68 -5.52 9.68 14.32
N ALA A 69 -6.64 9.53 15.02
CA ALA A 69 -7.93 10.05 14.58
C ALA A 69 -7.98 11.59 14.50
N THR A 70 -7.00 12.28 15.08
CA THR A 70 -6.89 13.76 15.03
C THR A 70 -6.14 14.25 13.81
N LEU A 71 -5.49 13.36 13.01
CA LEU A 71 -4.81 13.75 11.80
C LEU A 71 -5.77 14.35 10.78
N THR A 72 -5.48 15.60 10.39
CA THR A 72 -6.22 16.26 9.31
C THR A 72 -5.80 15.70 7.94
N PRO A 73 -6.65 15.84 6.91
CA PRO A 73 -6.27 15.48 5.54
C PRO A 73 -4.97 16.12 5.07
N GLU A 74 -4.70 17.37 5.49
CA GLU A 74 -3.48 18.10 5.14
C GLU A 74 -2.24 17.49 5.81
N ALA A 75 -2.35 17.06 7.07
CA ALA A 75 -1.27 16.38 7.77
C ALA A 75 -0.96 15.02 7.13
N VAL A 76 -1.97 14.26 6.74
CA VAL A 76 -1.79 13.02 5.97
C VAL A 76 -1.11 13.29 4.64
N ALA A 77 -1.51 14.35 3.94
CA ALA A 77 -0.89 14.74 2.68
C ALA A 77 0.61 15.07 2.84
N ALA A 78 0.96 15.84 3.87
CA ALA A 78 2.36 16.17 4.16
C ALA A 78 3.21 14.92 4.47
N LEU A 79 2.66 13.94 5.20
CA LEU A 79 3.32 12.66 5.45
C LEU A 79 3.52 11.85 4.16
N ALA A 80 2.53 11.82 3.28
CA ALA A 80 2.61 11.14 2.00
C ALA A 80 3.66 11.77 1.08
N GLU A 81 3.67 13.09 0.97
CA GLU A 81 4.66 13.84 0.18
C GLU A 81 6.07 13.65 0.73
N THR A 82 6.25 13.63 2.06
CA THR A 82 7.53 13.30 2.70
C THR A 82 7.99 11.88 2.38
N ALA A 83 7.07 10.94 2.25
CA ALA A 83 7.34 9.57 1.81
C ALA A 83 7.55 9.46 0.29
N GLY A 84 7.58 10.59 -0.43
CA GLY A 84 7.77 10.64 -1.88
C GLY A 84 6.52 10.33 -2.70
N ILE A 85 5.35 10.20 -2.08
CA ILE A 85 4.10 9.87 -2.78
C ILE A 85 3.51 11.17 -3.34
N THR A 86 3.60 11.35 -4.66
CA THR A 86 3.21 12.60 -5.33
C THR A 86 1.71 12.59 -5.66
N ARG A 87 1.08 13.76 -5.58
CA ARG A 87 -0.31 13.91 -6.02
C ARG A 87 -0.43 13.65 -7.52
N GLY A 88 -1.49 12.94 -7.90
CA GLY A 88 -1.74 12.56 -9.29
C GLY A 88 -1.09 11.24 -9.72
N GLU A 89 -0.20 10.66 -8.91
CA GLU A 89 0.24 9.28 -9.13
C GLU A 89 -0.88 8.31 -8.80
N ARG A 90 -0.96 7.20 -9.54
CA ARG A 90 -1.66 6.00 -9.10
C ARG A 90 -0.91 5.40 -7.92
N VAL A 91 -1.60 5.11 -6.83
CA VAL A 91 -1.01 4.46 -5.65
C VAL A 91 -1.48 3.01 -5.58
N ILE A 92 -0.54 2.07 -5.46
CA ILE A 92 -0.84 0.68 -5.14
C ILE A 92 -0.31 0.41 -3.72
N ALA A 93 -1.21 0.38 -2.76
CA ALA A 93 -0.88 0.13 -1.35
C ALA A 93 -0.79 -1.38 -1.07
N TYR A 94 0.24 -1.79 -0.34
CA TYR A 94 0.39 -3.17 0.14
C TYR A 94 0.93 -3.21 1.57
N CYS A 95 0.84 -4.39 2.21
CA CYS A 95 1.43 -4.62 3.54
C CYS A 95 1.86 -6.09 3.70
N GLY A 96 1.49 -6.74 4.79
CA GLY A 96 1.66 -8.18 4.96
C GLY A 96 0.55 -9.00 4.30
N GLY A 97 -0.71 -8.60 4.50
CA GLY A 97 -1.92 -9.29 4.01
C GLY A 97 -3.13 -8.36 3.91
N GLY A 98 -2.98 -7.15 3.35
CA GLY A 98 -4.06 -6.25 2.95
C GLY A 98 -4.62 -5.30 4.03
N ILE A 99 -4.57 -5.65 5.32
CA ILE A 99 -5.23 -4.88 6.39
C ILE A 99 -4.64 -3.47 6.55
N ALA A 100 -3.33 -3.36 6.81
CA ALA A 100 -2.67 -2.07 6.96
C ALA A 100 -2.67 -1.26 5.65
N ALA A 101 -2.61 -1.94 4.50
CA ALA A 101 -2.74 -1.32 3.19
C ALA A 101 -4.10 -0.65 2.99
N SER A 102 -5.18 -1.28 3.47
CA SER A 102 -6.53 -0.69 3.41
C SER A 102 -6.64 0.58 4.27
N ALA A 103 -6.00 0.60 5.45
CA ALA A 103 -5.95 1.79 6.30
C ALA A 103 -5.14 2.92 5.64
N LEU A 104 -4.01 2.61 5.01
CA LEU A 104 -3.22 3.57 4.22
C LEU A 104 -4.07 4.14 3.07
N ALA A 105 -4.70 3.27 2.27
CA ALA A 105 -5.54 3.68 1.15
C ALA A 105 -6.67 4.60 1.59
N PHE A 106 -7.36 4.27 2.68
CA PHE A 106 -8.43 5.10 3.24
C PHE A 106 -7.94 6.51 3.63
N ASN A 107 -6.79 6.61 4.30
CA ASN A 107 -6.25 7.91 4.70
C ASN A 107 -5.80 8.74 3.51
N LEU A 108 -5.17 8.14 2.50
CA LEU A 108 -4.80 8.84 1.27
C LEU A 108 -6.04 9.33 0.49
N LEU A 109 -7.12 8.53 0.43
CA LEU A 109 -8.40 8.99 -0.15
C LEU A 109 -8.95 10.21 0.58
N ARG A 110 -8.94 10.22 1.92
CA ARG A 110 -9.35 11.38 2.72
C ARG A 110 -8.47 12.60 2.46
N ALA A 111 -7.18 12.40 2.17
CA ALA A 111 -6.22 13.45 1.88
C ALA A 111 -6.24 13.91 0.41
N GLY A 112 -7.12 13.34 -0.43
CA GLY A 112 -7.39 13.81 -1.79
C GLY A 112 -6.68 13.05 -2.91
N TRP A 113 -6.04 11.91 -2.63
CA TRP A 113 -5.64 10.98 -3.70
C TRP A 113 -6.87 10.27 -4.25
N THR A 114 -7.00 10.16 -5.55
CA THR A 114 -8.22 9.63 -6.21
C THR A 114 -8.01 8.29 -6.91
N ASP A 115 -6.78 7.99 -7.32
CA ASP A 115 -6.42 6.74 -8.00
C ASP A 115 -5.58 5.87 -7.07
N ILE A 116 -6.29 5.05 -6.28
CA ILE A 116 -5.69 4.17 -5.28
C ILE A 116 -6.24 2.76 -5.42
N ALA A 117 -5.33 1.79 -5.44
CA ALA A 117 -5.63 0.37 -5.34
C ALA A 117 -4.99 -0.24 -4.09
N VAL A 118 -5.58 -1.30 -3.59
CA VAL A 118 -4.99 -2.19 -2.59
C VAL A 118 -4.55 -3.48 -3.27
N TYR A 119 -3.29 -3.85 -3.12
CA TYR A 119 -2.82 -5.18 -3.43
C TYR A 119 -3.07 -6.08 -2.21
N ASP A 120 -4.20 -6.78 -2.23
CA ASP A 120 -4.67 -7.56 -1.09
C ASP A 120 -3.74 -8.73 -0.76
N GLY A 121 -3.22 -9.45 -1.76
CA GLY A 121 -2.25 -10.53 -1.59
C GLY A 121 -0.97 -10.11 -0.86
N SER A 122 -0.55 -8.87 -1.05
CA SER A 122 0.55 -8.23 -0.30
C SER A 122 1.82 -9.10 -0.24
N LEU A 123 2.63 -8.95 0.82
CA LEU A 123 3.84 -9.76 0.99
C LEU A 123 3.55 -11.24 1.27
N ASP A 124 2.36 -11.58 1.76
CA ASP A 124 2.01 -12.99 1.96
C ASP A 124 1.93 -13.75 0.61
N GLU A 125 1.44 -13.10 -0.44
CA GLU A 125 1.47 -13.66 -1.79
C GLU A 125 2.85 -13.44 -2.47
N TRP A 126 3.34 -12.19 -2.46
CA TRP A 126 4.56 -11.80 -3.16
C TRP A 126 5.80 -12.54 -2.66
N GLY A 127 5.93 -12.67 -1.33
CA GLY A 127 7.08 -13.29 -0.68
C GLY A 127 7.23 -14.79 -0.94
N ARG A 128 6.17 -15.49 -1.34
CA ARG A 128 6.20 -16.92 -1.66
C ARG A 128 6.91 -17.23 -2.96
N ASP A 129 6.92 -16.30 -3.90
CA ASP A 129 7.54 -16.50 -5.22
C ASP A 129 8.96 -15.92 -5.21
N PRO A 130 10.02 -16.78 -5.24
CA PRO A 130 11.39 -16.30 -5.21
C PRO A 130 11.81 -15.54 -6.47
N ALA A 131 11.07 -15.66 -7.57
CA ALA A 131 11.34 -14.93 -8.81
C ALA A 131 10.89 -13.46 -8.75
N LEU A 132 10.00 -13.10 -7.82
CA LEU A 132 9.53 -11.73 -7.70
C LEU A 132 10.56 -10.84 -6.97
N PRO A 133 10.81 -9.62 -7.47
CA PRO A 133 11.85 -8.76 -6.93
C PRO A 133 11.53 -8.24 -5.53
N MET A 134 12.48 -8.40 -4.61
CA MET A 134 12.44 -7.83 -3.27
C MET A 134 13.77 -7.16 -2.92
N GLU A 135 13.71 -6.21 -2.00
CA GLU A 135 14.85 -5.45 -1.49
C GLU A 135 14.85 -5.40 0.04
N THR A 136 16.05 -5.26 0.61
CA THR A 136 16.30 -4.99 2.03
C THR A 136 17.20 -3.79 2.17
N GLY A 137 17.37 -3.29 3.41
CA GLY A 137 18.18 -2.11 3.70
C GLY A 137 17.40 -0.81 3.61
N PRO A 138 18.05 0.34 3.86
CA PRO A 138 17.42 1.65 3.82
C PRO A 138 16.73 1.91 2.49
N GLY A 139 15.52 2.46 2.56
CA GLY A 139 14.69 2.81 1.41
C GLY A 139 14.73 4.30 1.11
#